data_729aa520ab7677aa5e164c2983760093
#
_entry.id   729aa520ab7677aa5e164c2983760093
#
_cell.length_a   1.000
_cell.length_b   1.000
_cell.length_c   1.000
_cell.angle_alpha   90.00
_cell.angle_beta   90.00
_cell.angle_gamma   90.00
#
_symmetry.space_group_name_H-M   'P 1'
#
loop_
_entity.id
_entity.type
_entity.pdbx_description
1 polymer ?
#
loop_
_entity_poly.entity_id
_entity_poly.type
_entity_poly.pdbx_seq_one_letter_code
_entity_poly.pdbx_strand_id
1 'polypeptide(L)'
;MTSPVKLVIFDWDGTLFDSVGQIVASLKYAAQQFNQPLTDDAAKSIIGLGLPEVAQVLFPAVPELHDEILKCYGDHYVENSKGDVWFDGVAEMLQELKQLGVLLAVATGKSRRGLDRVLAKTQSVDLFIATRAASETKSKRDPLMLSEILTETGISAENAIMVGDTSYDLEMARNIVMPRVGVTYGVHTIETLTLFEPLTIAQDVKELHEFLVHQIKTQQAI
;
A
#
# COMPACT_ATOMS: atom_id res chain seq x y z
N MET A 1 17.14 -20.49 11.26
CA MET A 1 15.86 -20.42 12.00
C MET A 1 15.20 -19.12 11.59
N THR A 2 13.99 -19.16 11.06
CA THR A 2 13.25 -17.93 10.69
C THR A 2 12.72 -17.28 11.96
N SER A 3 12.96 -15.99 12.12
CA SER A 3 12.45 -15.22 13.29
C SER A 3 10.92 -15.18 13.29
N PRO A 4 10.25 -15.21 14.46
CA PRO A 4 8.79 -15.22 14.54
C PRO A 4 8.18 -13.93 13.97
N VAL A 5 7.14 -14.06 13.14
CA VAL A 5 6.37 -12.93 12.63
C VAL A 5 5.55 -12.31 13.74
N LYS A 6 5.81 -11.05 14.07
CA LYS A 6 5.12 -10.28 15.12
C LYS A 6 4.35 -9.09 14.56
N LEU A 7 4.68 -8.66 13.33
CA LEU A 7 4.09 -7.50 12.69
C LEU A 7 3.87 -7.78 11.20
N VAL A 8 2.71 -7.43 10.68
CA VAL A 8 2.47 -7.38 9.23
C VAL A 8 2.12 -5.94 8.86
N ILE A 9 2.88 -5.38 7.92
CA ILE A 9 2.71 -4.02 7.41
C ILE A 9 2.12 -4.15 6.00
N PHE A 10 0.98 -3.53 5.76
CA PHE A 10 0.30 -3.57 4.48
C PHE A 10 0.40 -2.23 3.75
N ASP A 11 0.52 -2.26 2.43
CA ASP A 11 0.02 -1.16 1.61
C ASP A 11 -1.51 -1.14 1.65
N TRP A 12 -2.11 -0.06 1.15
CA TRP A 12 -3.56 0.15 1.13
C TRP A 12 -4.15 -0.06 -0.27
N ASP A 13 -3.82 0.84 -1.22
CA ASP A 13 -4.41 0.84 -2.56
C ASP A 13 -3.85 -0.31 -3.41
N GLY A 14 -4.72 -1.18 -3.91
CA GLY A 14 -4.29 -2.36 -4.68
C GLY A 14 -3.83 -3.56 -3.85
N THR A 15 -3.72 -3.40 -2.52
CA THR A 15 -3.32 -4.47 -1.59
C THR A 15 -4.45 -4.86 -0.63
N LEU A 16 -4.95 -3.94 0.16
CA LEU A 16 -6.11 -4.17 1.03
C LEU A 16 -7.41 -3.69 0.38
N PHE A 17 -7.35 -2.66 -0.45
CA PHE A 17 -8.50 -1.90 -0.92
C PHE A 17 -8.55 -1.83 -2.45
N ASP A 18 -9.68 -2.19 -3.04
CA ASP A 18 -9.90 -2.17 -4.49
C ASP A 18 -10.20 -0.74 -4.95
N SER A 19 -9.16 0.05 -5.13
CA SER A 19 -9.23 1.47 -5.48
C SER A 19 -8.47 1.84 -6.75
N VAL A 20 -7.72 0.90 -7.35
CA VAL A 20 -6.87 1.16 -8.53
C VAL A 20 -7.66 1.78 -9.69
N GLY A 21 -8.83 1.22 -10.01
CA GLY A 21 -9.69 1.74 -11.07
C GLY A 21 -10.13 3.18 -10.82
N GLN A 22 -10.53 3.51 -9.57
CA GLN A 22 -10.95 4.85 -9.19
C GLN A 22 -9.79 5.85 -9.19
N ILE A 23 -8.59 5.43 -8.78
CA ILE A 23 -7.39 6.28 -8.83
C ILE A 23 -7.08 6.64 -10.29
N VAL A 24 -7.03 5.66 -11.20
CA VAL A 24 -6.77 5.88 -12.63
C VAL A 24 -7.83 6.81 -13.25
N ALA A 25 -9.11 6.55 -13.00
CA ALA A 25 -10.20 7.38 -13.51
C ALA A 25 -10.09 8.83 -13.03
N SER A 26 -9.75 9.05 -11.75
CA SER A 26 -9.63 10.39 -11.18
C SER A 26 -8.38 11.15 -11.66
N LEU A 27 -7.26 10.46 -11.86
CA LEU A 27 -6.06 11.06 -12.46
C LEU A 27 -6.30 11.48 -13.90
N LYS A 28 -6.95 10.63 -14.70
CA LYS A 28 -7.32 10.95 -16.10
C LYS A 28 -8.30 12.11 -16.18
N TYR A 29 -9.30 12.14 -15.30
CA TYR A 29 -10.22 13.27 -15.20
C TYR A 29 -9.45 14.57 -14.92
N ALA A 30 -8.60 14.59 -13.90
CA ALA A 30 -7.81 15.77 -13.58
C ALA A 30 -6.91 16.18 -14.75
N ALA A 31 -6.16 15.26 -15.35
CA ALA A 31 -5.32 15.53 -16.51
C ALA A 31 -6.11 16.18 -17.65
N GLN A 32 -7.32 15.69 -17.94
CA GLN A 32 -8.18 16.23 -18.98
C GLN A 32 -8.62 17.69 -18.70
N GLN A 33 -8.92 18.02 -17.43
CA GLN A 33 -9.32 19.39 -17.05
C GLN A 33 -8.22 20.42 -17.33
N PHE A 34 -6.95 19.98 -17.30
CA PHE A 34 -5.78 20.83 -17.57
C PHE A 34 -5.13 20.57 -18.93
N ASN A 35 -5.85 19.89 -19.85
CA ASN A 35 -5.38 19.56 -21.19
C ASN A 35 -4.05 18.79 -21.22
N GLN A 36 -3.80 17.95 -20.22
CA GLN A 36 -2.61 17.10 -20.15
C GLN A 36 -2.93 15.69 -20.68
N PRO A 37 -2.10 15.14 -21.58
CA PRO A 37 -2.27 13.74 -22.01
C PRO A 37 -1.90 12.78 -20.87
N LEU A 38 -2.72 11.76 -20.64
CA LEU A 38 -2.42 10.72 -19.65
C LEU A 38 -3.02 9.38 -20.10
N THR A 39 -2.16 8.38 -20.26
CA THR A 39 -2.58 6.99 -20.55
C THR A 39 -2.91 6.23 -19.26
N ASP A 40 -3.68 5.15 -19.39
CA ASP A 40 -4.00 4.27 -18.25
C ASP A 40 -2.73 3.66 -17.66
N ASP A 41 -1.77 3.24 -18.49
CA ASP A 41 -0.52 2.63 -18.03
C ASP A 41 0.34 3.64 -17.26
N ALA A 42 0.45 4.89 -17.74
CA ALA A 42 1.16 5.94 -17.02
C ALA A 42 0.47 6.24 -15.67
N ALA A 43 -0.87 6.32 -15.64
CA ALA A 43 -1.62 6.53 -14.40
C ALA A 43 -1.46 5.36 -13.41
N LYS A 44 -1.40 4.11 -13.90
CA LYS A 44 -1.14 2.94 -13.06
C LYS A 44 0.27 2.91 -12.50
N SER A 45 1.27 3.27 -13.31
CA SER A 45 2.69 3.13 -12.96
C SER A 45 3.13 3.95 -11.74
N ILE A 46 2.32 4.93 -11.31
CA ILE A 46 2.64 5.81 -10.16
C ILE A 46 1.87 5.43 -8.90
N ILE A 47 0.93 4.48 -8.98
CA ILE A 47 0.14 4.07 -7.80
C ILE A 47 1.08 3.50 -6.75
N GLY A 48 0.93 3.95 -5.52
CA GLY A 48 1.82 3.65 -4.41
C GLY A 48 2.78 4.79 -4.05
N LEU A 49 3.04 5.73 -4.96
CA LEU A 49 3.86 6.92 -4.68
C LEU A 49 3.06 8.02 -3.97
N GLY A 50 3.77 8.93 -3.31
CA GLY A 50 3.18 10.13 -2.72
C GLY A 50 2.73 11.14 -3.79
N LEU A 51 1.64 11.87 -3.53
CA LEU A 51 1.04 12.78 -4.51
C LEU A 51 2.01 13.82 -5.12
N PRO A 52 2.95 14.44 -4.36
CA PRO A 52 3.91 15.35 -4.98
C PRO A 52 4.80 14.68 -6.03
N GLU A 53 5.24 13.45 -5.78
CA GLU A 53 6.04 12.66 -6.73
C GLU A 53 5.18 12.24 -7.94
N VAL A 54 3.93 11.86 -7.71
CA VAL A 54 2.96 11.58 -8.78
C VAL A 54 2.85 12.74 -9.77
N ALA A 55 2.68 13.97 -9.27
CA ALA A 55 2.58 15.16 -10.12
C ALA A 55 3.87 15.41 -10.92
N GLN A 56 5.04 15.26 -10.29
CA GLN A 56 6.34 15.43 -10.93
C GLN A 56 6.57 14.40 -12.06
N VAL A 57 6.16 13.15 -11.84
CA VAL A 57 6.34 12.07 -12.82
C VAL A 57 5.36 12.20 -13.98
N LEU A 58 4.08 12.47 -13.69
CA LEU A 58 3.05 12.49 -14.73
C LEU A 58 2.97 13.81 -15.51
N PHE A 59 3.32 14.94 -14.88
CA PHE A 59 3.13 16.27 -15.45
C PHE A 59 4.41 17.13 -15.41
N PRO A 60 5.58 16.61 -15.86
CA PRO A 60 6.86 17.31 -15.72
C PRO A 60 6.95 18.62 -16.51
N ALA A 61 6.10 18.78 -17.55
CA ALA A 61 6.09 19.96 -18.41
C ALA A 61 5.33 21.17 -17.82
N VAL A 62 4.54 20.97 -16.77
CA VAL A 62 3.65 21.99 -16.18
C VAL A 62 3.74 22.01 -14.64
N PRO A 63 4.95 22.19 -14.07
CA PRO A 63 5.12 22.14 -12.61
C PRO A 63 4.29 23.19 -11.86
N GLU A 64 3.97 24.31 -12.50
CA GLU A 64 3.13 25.37 -11.95
C GLU A 64 1.65 24.96 -11.75
N LEU A 65 1.19 23.88 -12.41
CA LEU A 65 -0.17 23.37 -12.33
C LEU A 65 -0.31 22.15 -11.39
N HIS A 66 0.79 21.69 -10.78
CA HIS A 66 0.76 20.46 -9.98
C HIS A 66 -0.27 20.52 -8.85
N ASP A 67 -0.33 21.63 -8.11
CA ASP A 67 -1.26 21.78 -6.98
C ASP A 67 -2.73 21.76 -7.42
N GLU A 68 -3.06 22.44 -8.53
CA GLU A 68 -4.41 22.49 -9.10
C GLU A 68 -4.81 21.11 -9.66
N ILE A 69 -3.91 20.41 -10.35
CA ILE A 69 -4.16 19.06 -10.87
C ILE A 69 -4.39 18.08 -9.71
N LEU A 70 -3.54 18.10 -8.69
CA LEU A 70 -3.68 17.24 -7.51
C LEU A 70 -4.93 17.55 -6.71
N LYS A 71 -5.31 18.83 -6.61
CA LYS A 71 -6.59 19.22 -5.98
C LYS A 71 -7.76 18.68 -6.77
N CYS A 72 -7.78 18.86 -8.08
CA CYS A 72 -8.84 18.35 -8.97
C CYS A 72 -8.94 16.82 -8.89
N TYR A 73 -7.81 16.11 -8.91
CA TYR A 73 -7.74 14.66 -8.67
C TYR A 73 -8.39 14.29 -7.33
N GLY A 74 -7.99 14.96 -6.26
CA GLY A 74 -8.48 14.66 -4.91
C GLY A 74 -9.99 14.89 -4.76
N ASP A 75 -10.50 15.99 -5.29
CA ASP A 75 -11.92 16.31 -5.27
C ASP A 75 -12.73 15.26 -6.04
N HIS A 76 -12.33 14.94 -7.28
CA HIS A 76 -12.98 13.92 -8.10
C HIS A 76 -12.92 12.53 -7.44
N TYR A 77 -11.76 12.14 -6.87
CA TYR A 77 -11.63 10.86 -6.17
C TYR A 77 -12.61 10.78 -4.98
N VAL A 78 -12.71 11.82 -4.16
CA VAL A 78 -13.61 11.84 -2.99
C VAL A 78 -15.07 11.72 -3.41
N GLU A 79 -15.49 12.42 -4.47
CA GLU A 79 -16.87 12.41 -4.96
C GLU A 79 -17.27 11.04 -5.52
N ASN A 80 -16.34 10.32 -6.13
CA ASN A 80 -16.61 9.10 -6.90
C ASN A 80 -16.16 7.79 -6.22
N SER A 81 -15.43 7.85 -5.09
CA SER A 81 -14.92 6.68 -4.36
C SER A 81 -15.95 5.99 -3.45
N LYS A 82 -17.25 6.14 -3.74
CA LYS A 82 -18.32 5.56 -2.91
C LYS A 82 -18.36 4.03 -2.97
N GLY A 83 -17.96 3.46 -4.09
CA GLY A 83 -17.92 2.02 -4.35
C GLY A 83 -16.63 1.32 -3.94
N ASP A 84 -15.59 2.07 -3.56
CA ASP A 84 -14.32 1.47 -3.13
C ASP A 84 -14.53 0.67 -1.85
N VAL A 85 -14.07 -0.57 -1.86
CA VAL A 85 -14.26 -1.54 -0.76
C VAL A 85 -12.99 -2.34 -0.52
N TRP A 86 -12.96 -3.10 0.56
CA TRP A 86 -11.94 -4.14 0.73
C TRP A 86 -11.98 -5.13 -0.44
N PHE A 87 -10.82 -5.66 -0.81
CA PHE A 87 -10.84 -6.90 -1.59
C PHE A 87 -11.53 -8.01 -0.78
N ASP A 88 -12.21 -8.92 -1.49
CA ASP A 88 -12.93 -10.02 -0.86
C ASP A 88 -11.98 -10.86 0.04
N GLY A 89 -12.38 -11.08 1.29
CA GLY A 89 -11.60 -11.85 2.27
C GLY A 89 -10.61 -11.03 3.10
N VAL A 90 -10.35 -9.75 2.76
CA VAL A 90 -9.39 -8.90 3.53
C VAL A 90 -9.85 -8.69 4.97
N ALA A 91 -11.13 -8.39 5.19
CA ALA A 91 -11.64 -8.13 6.54
C ALA A 91 -11.46 -9.36 7.45
N GLU A 92 -11.77 -10.55 6.94
CA GLU A 92 -11.60 -11.84 7.63
C GLU A 92 -10.11 -12.11 7.91
N MET A 93 -9.25 -11.91 6.92
CA MET A 93 -7.80 -12.06 7.07
C MET A 93 -7.25 -11.17 8.20
N LEU A 94 -7.55 -9.87 8.18
CA LEU A 94 -7.07 -8.93 9.20
C LEU A 94 -7.56 -9.33 10.60
N GLN A 95 -8.81 -9.79 10.74
CA GLN A 95 -9.36 -10.27 12.00
C GLN A 95 -8.65 -11.54 12.51
N GLU A 96 -8.40 -12.54 11.64
CA GLU A 96 -7.69 -13.75 12.05
C GLU A 96 -6.24 -13.43 12.44
N LEU A 97 -5.52 -12.61 11.69
CA LEU A 97 -4.15 -12.19 12.04
C LEU A 97 -4.09 -11.52 13.42
N LYS A 98 -5.07 -10.64 13.72
CA LYS A 98 -5.18 -10.01 15.05
C LYS A 98 -5.46 -11.04 16.15
N GLN A 99 -6.33 -12.04 15.90
CA GLN A 99 -6.63 -13.12 16.84
C GLN A 99 -5.40 -14.01 17.10
N LEU A 100 -4.51 -14.17 16.13
CA LEU A 100 -3.24 -14.87 16.28
C LEU A 100 -2.19 -14.05 17.05
N GLY A 101 -2.51 -12.84 17.49
CA GLY A 101 -1.65 -11.98 18.30
C GLY A 101 -0.60 -11.19 17.47
N VAL A 102 -0.76 -11.12 16.16
CA VAL A 102 0.13 -10.34 15.30
C VAL A 102 -0.33 -8.88 15.25
N LEU A 103 0.62 -7.96 15.35
CA LEU A 103 0.37 -6.54 15.17
C LEU A 103 0.18 -6.24 13.69
N LEU A 104 -0.74 -5.31 13.38
CA LEU A 104 -1.02 -4.86 12.01
C LEU A 104 -0.67 -3.40 11.87
N ALA A 105 -0.07 -3.02 10.75
CA ALA A 105 0.26 -1.63 10.43
C ALA A 105 0.00 -1.32 8.95
N VAL A 106 -0.02 -0.02 8.61
CA VAL A 106 -0.19 0.46 7.22
C VAL A 106 0.96 1.39 6.84
N ALA A 107 1.52 1.17 5.63
CA ALA A 107 2.46 2.06 4.97
C ALA A 107 1.95 2.37 3.56
N THR A 108 1.48 3.60 3.30
CA THR A 108 0.74 3.92 2.07
C THR A 108 1.20 5.20 1.39
N GLY A 109 1.07 5.24 0.04
CA GLY A 109 1.24 6.44 -0.77
C GLY A 109 0.16 7.52 -0.58
N LYS A 110 -0.94 7.19 0.12
CA LYS A 110 -2.00 8.16 0.45
C LYS A 110 -1.48 9.34 1.27
N SER A 111 -2.19 10.48 1.19
CA SER A 111 -2.04 11.52 2.20
C SER A 111 -2.66 11.09 3.53
N ARG A 112 -2.24 11.68 4.65
CA ARG A 112 -2.83 11.43 5.97
C ARG A 112 -4.34 11.61 5.95
N ARG A 113 -4.85 12.72 5.39
CA ARG A 113 -6.28 12.98 5.24
C ARG A 113 -6.99 11.89 4.43
N GLY A 114 -6.33 11.39 3.38
CA GLY A 114 -6.87 10.31 2.55
C GLY A 114 -6.96 8.99 3.31
N LEU A 115 -5.91 8.64 4.06
CA LEU A 115 -5.89 7.43 4.88
C LEU A 115 -6.92 7.48 6.01
N ASP A 116 -6.99 8.58 6.76
CA ASP A 116 -7.96 8.73 7.86
C ASP A 116 -9.40 8.58 7.38
N ARG A 117 -9.71 9.12 6.18
CA ARG A 117 -11.03 8.97 5.58
C ARG A 117 -11.37 7.51 5.29
N VAL A 118 -10.45 6.73 4.72
CA VAL A 118 -10.74 5.34 4.38
C VAL A 118 -10.74 4.44 5.62
N LEU A 119 -9.88 4.68 6.60
CA LEU A 119 -9.91 4.00 7.90
C LEU A 119 -11.25 4.21 8.62
N ALA A 120 -11.77 5.45 8.62
CA ALA A 120 -13.08 5.75 9.20
C ALA A 120 -14.21 5.10 8.41
N LYS A 121 -14.16 5.14 7.06
CA LYS A 121 -15.15 4.50 6.17
C LYS A 121 -15.24 2.99 6.40
N THR A 122 -14.12 2.33 6.59
CA THR A 122 -14.02 0.88 6.81
C THR A 122 -14.14 0.47 8.28
N GLN A 123 -14.25 1.43 9.20
CA GLN A 123 -14.27 1.19 10.65
C GLN A 123 -13.04 0.39 11.13
N SER A 124 -11.87 0.63 10.52
CA SER A 124 -10.65 -0.14 10.74
C SER A 124 -9.56 0.60 11.51
N VAL A 125 -9.85 1.77 12.06
CA VAL A 125 -8.89 2.58 12.84
C VAL A 125 -8.22 1.73 13.93
N ASP A 126 -9.00 0.96 14.69
CA ASP A 126 -8.53 0.15 15.83
C ASP A 126 -7.88 -1.19 15.41
N LEU A 127 -7.80 -1.48 14.12
CA LEU A 127 -7.11 -2.67 13.62
C LEU A 127 -5.60 -2.48 13.55
N PHE A 128 -5.15 -1.27 13.27
CA PHE A 128 -3.76 -0.97 12.99
C PHE A 128 -3.09 -0.24 14.16
N ILE A 129 -2.00 -0.83 14.68
CA ILE A 129 -1.22 -0.26 15.80
C ILE A 129 -0.44 0.98 15.38
N ALA A 130 -0.02 1.03 14.12
CA ALA A 130 0.73 2.13 13.55
C ALA A 130 0.35 2.34 12.07
N THR A 131 0.36 3.58 11.61
CA THR A 131 0.12 3.91 10.20
C THR A 131 1.06 5.01 9.75
N ARG A 132 1.56 4.92 8.49
CA ARG A 132 2.35 5.98 7.83
C ARG A 132 1.76 6.31 6.47
N ALA A 133 1.51 7.58 6.27
CA ALA A 133 1.03 8.16 5.02
C ALA A 133 2.15 8.95 4.34
N ALA A 134 2.22 8.95 3.01
CA ALA A 134 3.29 9.61 2.26
C ALA A 134 3.42 11.13 2.52
N SER A 135 2.37 11.79 3.03
CA SER A 135 2.42 13.22 3.39
C SER A 135 3.12 13.51 4.72
N GLU A 136 3.49 12.49 5.50
CA GLU A 136 4.09 12.62 6.83
C GLU A 136 5.56 12.21 6.86
N THR A 137 5.98 11.47 5.85
CA THR A 137 7.29 10.85 5.77
C THR A 137 7.78 10.92 4.32
N LYS A 138 8.79 10.15 3.96
CA LYS A 138 9.23 10.05 2.56
C LYS A 138 8.34 9.09 1.77
N SER A 139 8.17 9.39 0.46
CA SER A 139 7.49 8.51 -0.48
C SER A 139 8.17 7.15 -0.58
N LYS A 140 7.40 6.11 -0.97
CA LYS A 140 7.87 4.74 -1.14
C LYS A 140 9.05 4.67 -2.09
N ARG A 141 9.85 3.70 -1.90
CA ARG A 141 11.21 3.25 -2.15
C ARG A 141 12.15 3.66 -1.03
N ASP A 142 11.96 4.86 -0.42
CA ASP A 142 12.70 5.20 0.80
C ASP A 142 12.12 4.38 1.97
N PRO A 143 12.95 3.68 2.76
CA PRO A 143 12.47 2.79 3.81
C PRO A 143 11.99 3.52 5.08
N LEU A 144 11.95 4.86 5.08
CA LEU A 144 11.65 5.64 6.28
C LEU A 144 10.29 5.29 6.88
N MET A 145 9.23 5.11 6.06
CA MET A 145 7.91 4.67 6.55
C MET A 145 8.00 3.40 7.40
N LEU A 146 8.72 2.40 6.90
CA LEU A 146 8.88 1.12 7.60
C LEU A 146 9.73 1.30 8.85
N SER A 147 10.83 2.05 8.77
CA SER A 147 11.71 2.31 9.91
C SER A 147 10.99 3.02 11.06
N GLU A 148 10.10 3.97 10.75
CA GLU A 148 9.26 4.66 11.73
C GLU A 148 8.24 3.73 12.38
N ILE A 149 7.57 2.85 11.60
CA ILE A 149 6.64 1.83 12.12
C ILE A 149 7.38 0.85 13.04
N LEU A 150 8.55 0.37 12.62
CA LEU A 150 9.37 -0.53 13.43
C LEU A 150 9.82 0.13 14.76
N THR A 151 10.19 1.40 14.71
CA THR A 151 10.57 2.16 15.91
C THR A 151 9.39 2.32 16.86
N GLU A 152 8.21 2.68 16.35
CA GLU A 152 7.00 2.89 17.15
C GLU A 152 6.50 1.58 17.80
N THR A 153 6.59 0.46 17.06
CA THR A 153 6.13 -0.85 17.55
C THR A 153 7.17 -1.60 18.39
N GLY A 154 8.43 -1.19 18.34
CA GLY A 154 9.54 -1.92 18.98
C GLY A 154 9.85 -3.28 18.35
N ILE A 155 9.37 -3.52 17.11
CA ILE A 155 9.59 -4.78 16.39
C ILE A 155 10.78 -4.62 15.44
N SER A 156 11.66 -5.63 15.38
CA SER A 156 12.78 -5.65 14.43
C SER A 156 12.30 -6.01 13.01
N ALA A 157 13.04 -5.57 11.98
CA ALA A 157 12.68 -5.80 10.59
C ALA A 157 12.52 -7.31 10.24
N GLU A 158 13.35 -8.15 10.83
CA GLU A 158 13.32 -9.61 10.64
C GLU A 158 12.06 -10.30 11.21
N ASN A 159 11.37 -9.63 12.14
CA ASN A 159 10.12 -10.09 12.75
C ASN A 159 8.88 -9.42 12.14
N ALA A 160 9.04 -8.66 11.06
CA ALA A 160 7.98 -7.99 10.33
C ALA A 160 7.91 -8.48 8.88
N ILE A 161 6.73 -8.41 8.28
CA ILE A 161 6.51 -8.68 6.85
C ILE A 161 5.86 -7.45 6.23
N MET A 162 6.43 -6.95 5.10
CA MET A 162 5.75 -5.98 4.23
C MET A 162 4.95 -6.72 3.18
N VAL A 163 3.69 -6.33 3.00
CA VAL A 163 2.79 -6.84 1.95
C VAL A 163 2.39 -5.68 1.04
N GLY A 164 2.61 -5.84 -0.27
CA GLY A 164 2.26 -4.82 -1.24
C GLY A 164 2.12 -5.36 -2.66
N ASP A 165 1.44 -4.61 -3.51
CA ASP A 165 1.18 -4.94 -4.91
C ASP A 165 2.13 -4.23 -5.88
N THR A 166 3.01 -3.36 -5.36
CA THR A 166 3.97 -2.63 -6.20
C THR A 166 5.43 -2.97 -5.88
N SER A 167 6.30 -2.76 -6.89
CA SER A 167 7.75 -2.82 -6.69
C SER A 167 8.24 -1.82 -5.63
N TYR A 168 7.53 -0.72 -5.43
CA TYR A 168 7.87 0.31 -4.45
C TYR A 168 7.81 -0.22 -3.02
N ASP A 169 6.80 -1.05 -2.72
CA ASP A 169 6.64 -1.73 -1.43
C ASP A 169 7.77 -2.70 -1.16
N LEU A 170 8.02 -3.55 -2.15
CA LEU A 170 9.03 -4.60 -2.03
C LEU A 170 10.45 -4.03 -1.98
N GLU A 171 10.73 -2.95 -2.74
CA GLU A 171 12.01 -2.25 -2.72
C GLU A 171 12.26 -1.60 -1.35
N MET A 172 11.26 -0.90 -0.82
CA MET A 172 11.31 -0.27 0.51
C MET A 172 11.66 -1.30 1.60
N ALA A 173 11.01 -2.46 1.59
CA ALA A 173 11.27 -3.55 2.52
C ALA A 173 12.66 -4.19 2.29
N ARG A 174 13.06 -4.40 1.02
CA ARG A 174 14.39 -4.93 0.68
C ARG A 174 15.52 -4.05 1.20
N ASN A 175 15.35 -2.73 1.13
CA ASN A 175 16.37 -1.76 1.55
C ASN A 175 16.72 -1.83 3.05
N ILE A 176 15.86 -2.44 3.86
CA ILE A 176 16.11 -2.70 5.30
C ILE A 176 16.10 -4.20 5.64
N VAL A 177 16.27 -5.06 4.63
CA VAL A 177 16.32 -6.52 4.79
C VAL A 177 15.08 -7.08 5.48
N MET A 178 13.92 -6.44 5.31
CA MET A 178 12.64 -6.89 5.85
C MET A 178 12.05 -7.98 4.94
N PRO A 179 11.53 -9.10 5.49
CA PRO A 179 10.68 -10.03 4.79
C PRO A 179 9.53 -9.33 4.06
N ARG A 180 9.23 -9.77 2.83
CA ARG A 180 8.23 -9.12 1.98
C ARG A 180 7.43 -10.12 1.17
N VAL A 181 6.21 -9.78 0.89
CA VAL A 181 5.23 -10.57 0.11
C VAL A 181 4.64 -9.67 -0.96
N GLY A 182 4.64 -10.15 -2.20
CA GLY A 182 3.97 -9.48 -3.32
C GLY A 182 2.54 -9.98 -3.49
N VAL A 183 1.66 -9.13 -4.04
CA VAL A 183 0.34 -9.54 -4.50
C VAL A 183 0.10 -9.07 -5.94
N THR A 184 -0.56 -9.88 -6.79
CA THR A 184 -0.74 -9.58 -8.22
C THR A 184 -2.15 -9.13 -8.60
N TYR A 185 -3.05 -9.07 -7.63
CA TYR A 185 -4.42 -8.56 -7.86
C TYR A 185 -4.51 -7.03 -7.80
N GLY A 186 -3.40 -6.33 -7.56
CA GLY A 186 -3.25 -4.87 -7.60
C GLY A 186 -2.67 -4.38 -8.93
N VAL A 187 -1.53 -3.68 -8.88
CA VAL A 187 -0.97 -2.93 -10.02
C VAL A 187 0.11 -3.67 -10.78
N HIS A 188 1.15 -4.19 -10.09
CA HIS A 188 2.32 -4.74 -10.77
C HIS A 188 2.19 -6.23 -11.07
N THR A 189 2.85 -6.65 -12.18
CA THR A 189 2.85 -8.05 -12.62
C THR A 189 3.80 -8.91 -11.80
N ILE A 190 3.61 -10.23 -11.86
CA ILE A 190 4.47 -11.20 -11.18
C ILE A 190 5.94 -11.06 -11.60
N GLU A 191 6.21 -10.78 -12.88
CA GLU A 191 7.57 -10.59 -13.41
C GLU A 191 8.26 -9.41 -12.72
N THR A 192 7.54 -8.29 -12.55
CA THR A 192 8.06 -7.09 -11.88
C THR A 192 8.34 -7.37 -10.41
N LEU A 193 7.39 -7.98 -9.70
CA LEU A 193 7.50 -8.25 -8.26
C LEU A 193 8.60 -9.26 -7.94
N THR A 194 8.81 -10.25 -8.80
CA THR A 194 9.86 -11.30 -8.62
C THR A 194 11.27 -10.70 -8.54
N LEU A 195 11.53 -9.56 -9.19
CA LEU A 195 12.83 -8.88 -9.16
C LEU A 195 13.25 -8.40 -7.75
N PHE A 196 12.31 -8.36 -6.82
CA PHE A 196 12.54 -7.93 -5.44
C PHE A 196 12.61 -9.08 -4.45
N GLU A 197 12.71 -10.31 -4.93
CA GLU A 197 12.91 -11.54 -4.14
C GLU A 197 11.94 -11.66 -2.95
N PRO A 198 10.60 -11.60 -3.19
CA PRO A 198 9.63 -11.79 -2.13
C PRO A 198 9.62 -13.24 -1.61
N LEU A 199 9.15 -13.45 -0.37
CA LEU A 199 8.95 -14.79 0.19
C LEU A 199 7.93 -15.59 -0.62
N THR A 200 6.91 -14.92 -1.11
CA THR A 200 5.90 -15.43 -2.04
C THR A 200 5.25 -14.28 -2.79
N ILE A 201 4.53 -14.62 -3.86
CA ILE A 201 3.66 -13.71 -4.60
C ILE A 201 2.27 -14.36 -4.65
N ALA A 202 1.31 -13.79 -3.93
CA ALA A 202 -0.06 -14.30 -3.90
C ALA A 202 -0.89 -13.73 -5.06
N GLN A 203 -1.72 -14.57 -5.67
CA GLN A 203 -2.57 -14.17 -6.80
C GLN A 203 -3.92 -13.61 -6.36
N ASP A 204 -4.35 -13.96 -5.15
CA ASP A 204 -5.56 -13.46 -4.53
C ASP A 204 -5.40 -13.32 -3.00
N VAL A 205 -6.41 -12.77 -2.35
CA VAL A 205 -6.42 -12.56 -0.90
C VAL A 205 -6.40 -13.87 -0.13
N LYS A 206 -6.99 -14.94 -0.67
CA LYS A 206 -7.03 -16.24 -0.02
C LYS A 206 -5.63 -16.86 0.06
N GLU A 207 -4.86 -16.83 -1.04
CA GLU A 207 -3.47 -17.29 -1.05
C GLU A 207 -2.60 -16.48 -0.08
N LEU A 208 -2.77 -15.14 -0.06
CA LEU A 208 -2.09 -14.28 0.89
C LEU A 208 -2.40 -14.65 2.33
N HIS A 209 -3.68 -14.82 2.64
CA HIS A 209 -4.17 -15.18 3.97
C HIS A 209 -3.60 -16.52 4.45
N GLU A 210 -3.71 -17.55 3.62
CA GLU A 210 -3.18 -18.90 3.92
C GLU A 210 -1.67 -18.85 4.17
N PHE A 211 -0.92 -18.10 3.35
CA PHE A 211 0.51 -17.94 3.52
C PHE A 211 0.87 -17.26 4.85
N LEU A 212 0.24 -16.11 5.17
CA LEU A 212 0.52 -15.37 6.39
C LEU A 212 0.20 -16.19 7.64
N VAL A 213 -0.96 -16.85 7.67
CA VAL A 213 -1.36 -17.72 8.79
C VAL A 213 -0.38 -18.89 8.95
N HIS A 214 0.06 -19.51 7.85
CA HIS A 214 1.05 -20.58 7.91
C HIS A 214 2.39 -20.09 8.49
N GLN A 215 2.90 -18.94 8.04
CA GLN A 215 4.15 -18.35 8.55
C GLN A 215 4.05 -18.08 10.07
N ILE A 216 2.95 -17.55 10.53
CA ILE A 216 2.75 -17.23 11.95
C ILE A 216 2.65 -18.50 12.79
N LYS A 217 1.80 -19.46 12.42
CA LYS A 217 1.58 -20.69 13.20
C LYS A 217 2.80 -21.60 13.25
N THR A 218 3.53 -21.73 12.15
CA THR A 218 4.74 -22.57 12.10
C THR A 218 5.84 -22.05 13.03
N GLN A 219 5.90 -20.75 13.25
CA GLN A 219 6.93 -20.12 14.09
C GLN A 219 6.53 -20.02 15.56
N GLN A 220 5.23 -20.15 15.91
CA GLN A 220 4.75 -20.24 17.28
C GLN A 220 4.88 -21.66 17.87
N ALA A 221 5.13 -22.67 17.03
CA ALA A 221 5.23 -24.08 17.43
C ALA A 221 6.66 -24.52 17.79
N ILE A 222 7.64 -23.61 17.74
CA ILE A 222 9.06 -23.83 18.06
C ILE A 222 9.39 -23.15 19.39
#